data_b3f5c2dd30176a629462280deae25540
#
_entry.id   b3f5c2dd30176a629462280deae25540
#
_cell.length_a   1.000
_cell.length_b   1.000
_cell.length_c   1.000
_cell.angle_alpha   90.00
_cell.angle_beta   90.00
_cell.angle_gamma   90.00
#
_symmetry.space_group_name_H-M   'P 1'
#
loop_
_entity.id
_entity.type
_entity.pdbx_description
1 polymer ?
#
loop_
_entity_poly.entity_id
_entity_poly.type
_entity_poly.pdbx_seq_one_letter_code
_entity_poly.pdbx_strand_id
1 'polypeptide(L)'
;MIFLLSAMFCMTSVAMADDEVADEDKVELTVAADFVSQYYWRGQDLGDFSLQPTLGVAWKGLSLTAWGSVGISDFSDTKEFDLTAAYEIKGFHVGVTDYWFNTPLEKYFKYRNNDTSHVFEANVGYDFGFLSFNWFTNFAGNDGENKDGKRAYSSYMELAAPFSWVGCDWTASVGAVPYATSFYSHATGFAVTHVALKASRDIRITDKFSIPLFAQISANPSSGKAYFLAGFTLQAF
;
A
#
# COMPACT_ATOMS: atom_id res chain seq x y z
N MET A 1 -18.25 -7.35 8.41
CA MET A 1 -16.87 -7.30 8.93
C MET A 1 -15.98 -7.35 7.71
N ILE A 2 -15.69 -6.20 7.14
CA ILE A 2 -14.90 -6.07 5.90
C ILE A 2 -13.47 -5.76 6.34
N PHE A 3 -12.59 -6.76 6.25
CA PHE A 3 -11.16 -6.58 6.46
C PHE A 3 -10.56 -6.12 5.14
N LEU A 4 -10.22 -4.84 5.06
CA LEU A 4 -9.51 -4.28 3.92
C LEU A 4 -8.02 -4.62 3.99
N LEU A 5 -7.54 -5.14 2.87
CA LEU A 5 -6.20 -5.61 2.64
C LEU A 5 -5.14 -4.53 2.78
N SER A 6 -4.08 -4.87 3.51
CA SER A 6 -2.88 -4.05 3.63
C SER A 6 -1.90 -4.35 2.50
N ALA A 7 -2.11 -3.73 1.36
CA ALA A 7 -1.02 -3.45 0.45
C ALA A 7 -1.09 -1.96 0.17
N MET A 8 -0.33 -1.17 0.90
CA MET A 8 -0.24 0.30 0.83
C MET A 8 -1.53 1.09 1.11
N PHE A 9 -2.65 0.42 1.43
CA PHE A 9 -3.85 1.08 1.88
C PHE A 9 -4.03 0.84 3.36
N CYS A 10 -3.58 1.78 4.20
CA CYS A 10 -4.07 1.91 5.55
C CYS A 10 -5.47 2.54 5.49
N MET A 11 -6.43 1.85 4.85
CA MET A 11 -7.82 2.17 5.08
C MET A 11 -8.22 1.46 6.38
N THR A 12 -8.03 2.13 7.50
CA THR A 12 -8.83 1.81 8.66
C THR A 12 -10.25 2.27 8.33
N SER A 13 -11.07 1.38 7.79
CA SER A 13 -12.51 1.55 7.93
C SER A 13 -12.79 1.51 9.42
N VAL A 14 -12.97 2.68 10.03
CA VAL A 14 -13.64 2.77 11.31
C VAL A 14 -15.05 2.28 11.06
N ALA A 15 -15.29 1.00 11.28
CA ALA A 15 -16.61 0.48 11.47
C ALA A 15 -17.11 1.16 12.77
N MET A 16 -17.82 2.27 12.63
CA MET A 16 -18.71 2.73 13.68
C MET A 16 -19.63 1.55 13.91
N ALA A 17 -19.58 1.02 15.12
CA ALA A 17 -20.47 -0.04 15.58
C ALA A 17 -21.89 0.56 15.72
N ASP A 18 -22.58 0.64 14.60
CA ASP A 18 -24.01 0.57 14.51
C ASP A 18 -24.32 -0.69 13.70
N ASP A 19 -25.18 -1.55 14.22
CA ASP A 19 -25.75 -2.74 13.59
C ASP A 19 -26.63 -2.35 12.37
N GLU A 20 -26.16 -1.51 11.48
CA GLU A 20 -26.72 -1.36 10.15
C GLU A 20 -26.16 -2.49 9.27
N VAL A 21 -27.02 -3.37 8.85
CA VAL A 21 -26.80 -4.27 7.71
C VAL A 21 -26.20 -3.43 6.60
N ALA A 22 -24.95 -3.72 6.23
CA ALA A 22 -24.25 -3.01 5.15
C ALA A 22 -25.17 -3.02 3.94
N ASP A 23 -25.66 -1.85 3.55
CA ASP A 23 -26.52 -1.69 2.36
C ASP A 23 -25.59 -1.85 1.16
N GLU A 24 -25.54 -3.07 0.60
CA GLU A 24 -24.68 -3.43 -0.55
C GLU A 24 -24.87 -2.51 -1.77
N ASP A 25 -25.89 -1.66 -1.75
CA ASP A 25 -26.20 -0.72 -2.83
C ASP A 25 -25.65 0.69 -2.61
N LYS A 26 -25.02 0.98 -1.46
CA LYS A 26 -24.43 2.31 -1.20
C LYS A 26 -23.07 2.48 -1.86
N VAL A 27 -22.85 3.68 -2.40
CA VAL A 27 -21.52 4.14 -2.85
C VAL A 27 -20.75 4.60 -1.61
N GLU A 28 -19.57 4.04 -1.40
CA GLU A 28 -18.65 4.45 -0.35
C GLU A 28 -17.65 5.46 -0.91
N LEU A 29 -17.40 6.54 -0.17
CA LEU A 29 -16.41 7.56 -0.51
C LEU A 29 -15.31 7.57 0.55
N THR A 30 -14.07 7.69 0.11
CA THR A 30 -12.91 7.84 0.98
C THR A 30 -12.24 9.17 0.69
N VAL A 31 -12.04 9.98 1.74
CA VAL A 31 -11.21 11.19 1.72
C VAL A 31 -10.35 11.14 2.97
N ALA A 32 -9.08 10.83 2.81
CA ALA A 32 -8.16 10.65 3.91
C ALA A 32 -6.78 11.20 3.59
N ALA A 33 -5.98 11.42 4.62
CA ALA A 33 -4.57 11.76 4.49
C ALA A 33 -3.78 11.17 5.65
N ASP A 34 -2.76 10.38 5.32
CA ASP A 34 -1.80 9.87 6.30
C ASP A 34 -0.64 10.85 6.45
N PHE A 35 -0.24 11.07 7.70
CA PHE A 35 1.01 11.72 8.08
C PHE A 35 1.94 10.65 8.62
N VAL A 36 3.00 10.34 7.90
CA VAL A 36 3.92 9.25 8.21
C VAL A 36 5.32 9.78 8.48
N SER A 37 5.96 9.24 9.51
CA SER A 37 7.34 9.64 9.85
C SER A 37 8.38 9.19 8.81
N GLN A 38 8.02 8.22 7.97
CA GLN A 38 8.86 7.68 6.92
C GLN A 38 7.99 7.05 5.84
N TYR A 39 8.27 7.32 4.56
CA TYR A 39 7.66 6.63 3.44
C TYR A 39 8.40 5.30 3.21
N TYR A 40 7.85 4.23 3.74
CA TYR A 40 8.38 2.87 3.65
C TYR A 40 7.43 1.96 2.89
N TRP A 41 7.93 1.25 1.89
CA TRP A 41 7.14 0.37 1.04
C TRP A 41 7.87 -0.91 0.64
N ARG A 42 7.29 -2.09 0.94
CA ARG A 42 7.77 -3.43 0.54
C ARG A 42 9.27 -3.65 0.81
N GLY A 43 9.77 -3.17 1.95
CA GLY A 43 11.17 -3.28 2.32
C GLY A 43 12.07 -2.16 1.83
N GLN A 44 11.51 -1.14 1.21
CA GLN A 44 12.21 0.02 0.66
C GLN A 44 11.90 1.29 1.45
N ASP A 45 12.91 2.11 1.62
CA ASP A 45 12.84 3.47 2.13
C ASP A 45 12.73 4.41 0.93
N LEU A 46 11.60 5.08 0.78
CA LEU A 46 11.29 5.95 -0.34
C LEU A 46 11.27 7.44 0.04
N GLY A 47 11.36 7.73 1.34
CA GLY A 47 11.42 9.10 1.83
C GLY A 47 11.18 9.21 3.33
N ASP A 48 11.44 10.40 3.86
CA ASP A 48 11.26 10.75 5.25
C ASP A 48 9.81 11.15 5.56
N PHE A 49 9.62 12.13 6.45
CA PHE A 49 8.29 12.58 6.88
C PHE A 49 7.44 13.05 5.69
N SER A 50 6.33 12.36 5.44
CA SER A 50 5.51 12.50 4.24
C SER A 50 4.04 12.69 4.55
N LEU A 51 3.35 13.39 3.65
CA LEU A 51 1.89 13.49 3.56
C LEU A 51 1.41 12.60 2.43
N GLN A 52 0.44 11.73 2.73
CA GLN A 52 -0.07 10.73 1.80
C GLN A 52 -1.60 10.82 1.68
N PRO A 53 -2.13 11.70 0.80
CA PRO A 53 -3.56 11.84 0.56
C PRO A 53 -4.14 10.66 -0.20
N THR A 54 -5.38 10.31 0.13
CA THR A 54 -6.19 9.26 -0.51
C THR A 54 -7.57 9.81 -0.88
N LEU A 55 -7.99 9.57 -2.11
CA LEU A 55 -9.36 9.76 -2.57
C LEU A 55 -9.86 8.45 -3.17
N GLY A 56 -11.01 7.97 -2.73
CA GLY A 56 -11.54 6.69 -3.18
C GLY A 56 -13.05 6.71 -3.38
N VAL A 57 -13.51 5.84 -4.27
CA VAL A 57 -14.92 5.49 -4.42
C VAL A 57 -15.04 3.98 -4.57
N ALA A 58 -15.98 3.38 -3.84
CA ALA A 58 -16.27 1.96 -3.96
C ALA A 58 -17.77 1.72 -4.12
N TRP A 59 -18.13 0.69 -4.88
CA TRP A 59 -19.50 0.25 -5.09
C TRP A 59 -19.53 -1.22 -5.53
N LYS A 60 -20.27 -2.04 -4.79
CA LYS A 60 -20.47 -3.47 -5.12
C LYS A 60 -19.15 -4.24 -5.38
N GLY A 61 -18.17 -4.00 -4.56
CA GLY A 61 -16.84 -4.62 -4.66
C GLY A 61 -15.90 -3.98 -5.68
N LEU A 62 -16.38 -3.12 -6.57
CA LEU A 62 -15.52 -2.30 -7.43
C LEU A 62 -15.01 -1.09 -6.67
N SER A 63 -13.73 -0.76 -6.82
CA SER A 63 -13.14 0.46 -6.27
C SER A 63 -12.23 1.17 -7.26
N LEU A 64 -12.22 2.49 -7.17
CA LEU A 64 -11.26 3.37 -7.84
C LEU A 64 -10.64 4.25 -6.77
N THR A 65 -9.31 4.31 -6.74
CA THR A 65 -8.58 5.08 -5.74
C THR A 65 -7.46 5.88 -6.40
N ALA A 66 -7.36 7.13 -5.99
CA ALA A 66 -6.21 7.98 -6.23
C ALA A 66 -5.46 8.15 -4.91
N TRP A 67 -4.18 7.86 -4.91
CA TRP A 67 -3.28 8.02 -3.79
C TRP A 67 -2.05 8.83 -4.21
N GLY A 68 -1.40 9.47 -3.28
CA GLY A 68 -0.15 10.16 -3.54
C GLY A 68 0.75 10.22 -2.32
N SER A 69 2.02 10.55 -2.53
CA SER A 69 3.00 10.80 -1.47
C SER A 69 3.87 12.00 -1.81
N VAL A 70 4.08 12.88 -0.83
CA VAL A 70 4.99 14.00 -0.94
C VAL A 70 5.74 14.18 0.38
N GLY A 71 7.08 14.25 0.31
CA GLY A 71 7.93 14.57 1.46
C GLY A 71 7.65 15.98 1.97
N ILE A 72 7.51 16.13 3.27
CA ILE A 72 7.30 17.42 3.94
C ILE A 72 8.63 17.94 4.49
N SER A 73 9.48 17.05 5.01
CA SER A 73 10.79 17.41 5.57
C SER A 73 11.86 17.55 4.50
N ASP A 74 11.79 16.74 3.43
CA ASP A 74 12.66 16.83 2.27
C ASP A 74 11.85 16.76 0.97
N PHE A 75 11.83 17.89 0.23
CA PHE A 75 11.15 17.95 -1.06
C PHE A 75 11.89 17.23 -2.20
N SER A 76 13.08 16.69 -1.95
CA SER A 76 13.80 15.84 -2.89
C SER A 76 13.42 14.35 -2.79
N ASP A 77 12.68 13.97 -1.76
CA ASP A 77 12.14 12.63 -1.59
C ASP A 77 11.25 12.20 -2.76
N THR A 78 11.05 10.92 -2.89
CA THR A 78 10.17 10.34 -3.91
C THR A 78 8.77 10.95 -3.81
N LYS A 79 8.32 11.55 -4.91
CA LYS A 79 6.93 12.00 -5.08
C LYS A 79 6.23 11.00 -5.96
N GLU A 80 5.04 10.62 -5.55
CA GLU A 80 4.30 9.55 -6.20
C GLU A 80 2.82 9.91 -6.31
N PHE A 81 2.22 9.46 -7.40
CA PHE A 81 0.78 9.53 -7.61
C PHE A 81 0.30 8.26 -8.28
N ASP A 82 -0.61 7.57 -7.62
CA ASP A 82 -1.11 6.27 -8.02
C ASP A 82 -2.59 6.31 -8.34
N LEU A 83 -2.97 5.57 -9.37
CA LEU A 83 -4.37 5.30 -9.70
C LEU A 83 -4.59 3.79 -9.65
N THR A 84 -5.48 3.34 -8.78
CA THR A 84 -5.82 1.93 -8.62
C THR A 84 -7.27 1.68 -8.97
N ALA A 85 -7.50 0.64 -9.79
CA ALA A 85 -8.80 0.03 -10.00
C ALA A 85 -8.77 -1.39 -9.45
N ALA A 86 -9.71 -1.75 -8.58
CA ALA A 86 -9.75 -3.08 -7.99
C ALA A 86 -11.18 -3.63 -7.90
N TYR A 87 -11.28 -4.93 -7.77
CA TYR A 87 -12.52 -5.64 -7.51
C TYR A 87 -12.31 -6.68 -6.41
N GLU A 88 -13.20 -6.67 -5.44
CA GLU A 88 -13.20 -7.62 -4.32
C GLU A 88 -14.54 -8.35 -4.22
N ILE A 89 -14.48 -9.64 -3.99
CA ILE A 89 -15.65 -10.48 -3.72
C ILE A 89 -15.29 -11.68 -2.82
N LYS A 90 -15.94 -11.80 -1.67
CA LYS A 90 -15.81 -12.94 -0.74
C LYS A 90 -14.34 -13.27 -0.40
N GLY A 91 -13.54 -12.25 -0.12
CA GLY A 91 -12.12 -12.36 0.20
C GLY A 91 -11.20 -12.49 -1.02
N PHE A 92 -11.69 -12.83 -2.21
CA PHE A 92 -10.91 -12.75 -3.44
C PHE A 92 -10.83 -11.31 -3.91
N HIS A 93 -9.66 -10.87 -4.32
CA HIS A 93 -9.46 -9.54 -4.90
C HIS A 93 -8.48 -9.58 -6.04
N VAL A 94 -8.69 -8.66 -6.97
CA VAL A 94 -7.83 -8.42 -8.13
C VAL A 94 -7.79 -6.92 -8.39
N GLY A 95 -6.67 -6.40 -8.84
CA GLY A 95 -6.53 -4.98 -9.12
C GLY A 95 -5.43 -4.67 -10.13
N VAL A 96 -5.44 -3.43 -10.57
CA VAL A 96 -4.38 -2.83 -11.39
C VAL A 96 -4.07 -1.46 -10.81
N THR A 97 -2.80 -1.17 -10.63
CA THR A 97 -2.30 0.13 -10.18
C THR A 97 -1.38 0.73 -11.23
N ASP A 98 -1.59 1.98 -11.57
CA ASP A 98 -0.66 2.84 -12.30
C ASP A 98 0.11 3.67 -11.27
N TYR A 99 1.35 3.31 -11.02
CA TYR A 99 2.32 4.08 -10.23
C TYR A 99 2.96 5.13 -11.10
N TRP A 100 2.95 6.38 -10.69
CA TRP A 100 3.69 7.45 -11.35
C TRP A 100 4.66 8.11 -10.38
N PHE A 101 5.95 7.93 -10.65
CA PHE A 101 7.03 8.52 -9.87
C PHE A 101 7.44 9.85 -10.49
N ASN A 102 7.10 10.95 -9.80
CA ASN A 102 7.43 12.28 -10.28
C ASN A 102 8.90 12.63 -10.00
N THR A 103 9.66 12.80 -11.05
CA THR A 103 10.93 13.50 -11.00
C THR A 103 10.77 14.89 -11.60
N PRO A 104 11.64 15.89 -11.29
CA PRO A 104 11.50 17.26 -11.81
C PRO A 104 11.42 17.39 -13.34
N LEU A 105 11.82 16.36 -14.07
CA LEU A 105 11.88 16.34 -15.54
C LEU A 105 10.77 15.49 -16.17
N GLU A 106 10.00 14.75 -15.39
CA GLU A 106 9.04 13.81 -15.93
C GLU A 106 7.65 14.42 -16.11
N LYS A 107 6.99 14.02 -17.21
CA LYS A 107 5.64 14.46 -17.55
C LYS A 107 4.66 13.34 -17.27
N TYR A 108 3.56 13.62 -16.58
CA TYR A 108 2.52 12.65 -16.28
C TYR A 108 1.97 11.96 -17.53
N PHE A 109 1.67 12.67 -18.61
CA PHE A 109 1.10 12.12 -19.85
C PHE A 109 2.14 11.54 -20.81
N LYS A 110 3.19 10.91 -20.30
CA LYS A 110 4.24 10.28 -21.09
C LYS A 110 4.21 8.77 -20.88
N TYR A 111 3.53 8.06 -21.75
CA TYR A 111 3.28 6.61 -21.65
C TYR A 111 4.09 5.75 -22.64
N ARG A 112 5.22 6.24 -23.12
CA ARG A 112 6.06 5.46 -24.04
C ARG A 112 6.76 4.33 -23.28
N ASN A 113 6.72 3.12 -23.84
CA ASN A 113 7.37 1.95 -23.26
C ASN A 113 8.85 2.24 -22.98
N ASN A 114 9.30 1.96 -21.77
CA ASN A 114 10.65 2.19 -21.24
C ASN A 114 11.16 3.66 -21.26
N ASP A 115 10.33 4.63 -21.63
CA ASP A 115 10.62 6.07 -21.55
C ASP A 115 9.43 6.77 -20.85
N THR A 116 9.14 6.33 -19.64
CA THR A 116 8.03 6.81 -18.82
C THR A 116 8.39 6.66 -17.33
N SER A 117 7.81 7.48 -16.48
CA SER A 117 7.82 7.29 -15.03
C SER A 117 6.65 6.44 -14.52
N HIS A 118 5.80 5.93 -15.42
CA HIS A 118 4.72 5.03 -15.05
C HIS A 118 5.20 3.59 -14.93
N VAL A 119 4.67 2.89 -13.93
CA VAL A 119 4.77 1.44 -13.77
C VAL A 119 3.37 0.90 -13.53
N PHE A 120 2.95 -0.09 -14.33
CA PHE A 120 1.66 -0.73 -14.18
C PHE A 120 1.82 -2.09 -13.51
N GLU A 121 1.20 -2.25 -12.34
CA GLU A 121 1.20 -3.48 -11.57
C GLU A 121 -0.20 -4.11 -11.57
N ALA A 122 -0.26 -5.40 -11.81
CA ALA A 122 -1.44 -6.22 -11.54
C ALA A 122 -1.27 -6.95 -10.22
N ASN A 123 -2.34 -7.07 -9.47
CA ASN A 123 -2.36 -7.86 -8.24
C ASN A 123 -3.52 -8.83 -8.20
N VAL A 124 -3.32 -9.92 -7.49
CA VAL A 124 -4.34 -10.91 -7.14
C VAL A 124 -4.07 -11.41 -5.73
N GLY A 125 -5.10 -11.67 -4.96
CA GLY A 125 -4.95 -12.21 -3.63
C GLY A 125 -6.23 -12.78 -3.06
N TYR A 126 -6.09 -13.33 -1.86
CA TYR A 126 -7.19 -13.90 -1.11
C TYR A 126 -7.03 -13.64 0.39
N ASP A 127 -8.11 -13.19 1.01
CA ASP A 127 -8.23 -13.04 2.47
C ASP A 127 -9.01 -14.21 3.08
N PHE A 128 -8.33 -14.99 3.93
CA PHE A 128 -8.91 -16.08 4.69
C PHE A 128 -9.49 -15.62 6.04
N GLY A 129 -9.43 -14.33 6.36
CA GLY A 129 -9.83 -13.73 7.63
C GLY A 129 -8.74 -13.74 8.70
N PHE A 130 -8.02 -14.83 8.88
CA PHE A 130 -6.88 -14.93 9.80
C PHE A 130 -5.52 -14.76 9.15
N LEU A 131 -5.47 -14.84 7.83
CA LEU A 131 -4.28 -14.70 6.98
C LEU A 131 -4.72 -14.20 5.62
N SER A 132 -3.98 -13.29 5.03
CA SER A 132 -4.14 -12.90 3.63
C SER A 132 -2.89 -13.26 2.84
N PHE A 133 -3.07 -13.56 1.55
CA PHE A 133 -2.01 -13.75 0.58
C PHE A 133 -2.22 -12.82 -0.60
N ASN A 134 -1.16 -12.15 -1.04
CA ASN A 134 -1.15 -11.24 -2.18
C ASN A 134 0.02 -11.56 -3.10
N TRP A 135 -0.23 -11.48 -4.41
CA TRP A 135 0.77 -11.52 -5.45
C TRP A 135 0.64 -10.30 -6.35
N PHE A 136 1.76 -9.67 -6.64
CA PHE A 136 1.89 -8.47 -7.46
C PHE A 136 2.87 -8.70 -8.58
N THR A 137 2.60 -8.16 -9.77
CA THR A 137 3.51 -8.24 -10.92
C THR A 137 3.41 -6.97 -11.77
N ASN A 138 4.53 -6.34 -12.01
CA ASN A 138 4.65 -5.24 -12.95
C ASN A 138 4.57 -5.77 -14.38
N PHE A 139 3.59 -5.33 -15.15
CA PHE A 139 3.36 -5.85 -16.50
C PHE A 139 3.58 -4.82 -17.62
N ALA A 140 3.65 -3.53 -17.29
CA ALA A 140 3.88 -2.44 -18.24
C ALA A 140 4.63 -1.26 -17.60
N GLY A 141 5.04 -0.29 -18.42
CA GLY A 141 5.76 0.89 -17.97
C GLY A 141 7.27 0.64 -17.74
N ASN A 142 7.88 1.42 -16.85
CA ASN A 142 9.31 1.39 -16.56
C ASN A 142 9.63 0.43 -15.40
N ASP A 143 9.46 -0.85 -15.62
CA ASP A 143 9.72 -1.91 -14.65
C ASP A 143 11.21 -2.35 -14.60
N GLY A 144 12.04 -1.81 -15.49
CA GLY A 144 13.42 -2.27 -15.69
C GLY A 144 13.52 -3.51 -16.61
N GLU A 145 14.73 -4.02 -16.71
CA GLU A 145 15.05 -5.14 -17.60
C GLU A 145 15.63 -6.32 -16.81
N ASN A 146 15.37 -7.51 -17.29
CA ASN A 146 16.01 -8.73 -16.80
C ASN A 146 17.40 -8.90 -17.47
N LYS A 147 18.13 -9.96 -17.07
CA LYS A 147 19.46 -10.28 -17.60
C LYS A 147 19.54 -10.47 -19.11
N ASP A 148 18.42 -10.69 -19.79
CA ASP A 148 18.32 -10.91 -21.23
C ASP A 148 17.90 -9.62 -21.98
N GLY A 149 17.89 -8.47 -21.31
CA GLY A 149 17.47 -7.17 -21.88
C GLY A 149 15.98 -7.09 -22.18
N LYS A 150 15.16 -7.93 -21.55
CA LYS A 150 13.71 -7.92 -21.70
C LYS A 150 13.07 -7.36 -20.43
N ARG A 151 11.80 -6.97 -20.51
CA ARG A 151 11.02 -6.52 -19.33
C ARG A 151 11.21 -7.48 -18.16
N ALA A 152 11.47 -6.92 -16.99
CA ALA A 152 11.75 -7.71 -15.79
C ALA A 152 10.53 -8.48 -15.27
N TYR A 153 9.31 -7.93 -15.43
CA TYR A 153 8.08 -8.43 -14.80
C TYR A 153 8.27 -8.55 -13.28
N SER A 154 8.90 -7.53 -12.69
CA SER A 154 9.20 -7.54 -11.25
C SER A 154 7.98 -7.92 -10.44
N SER A 155 8.14 -8.90 -9.57
CA SER A 155 7.03 -9.46 -8.79
C SER A 155 7.34 -9.43 -7.31
N TYR A 156 6.28 -9.30 -6.51
CA TYR A 156 6.33 -9.32 -5.06
C TYR A 156 5.18 -10.16 -4.53
N MET A 157 5.38 -10.86 -3.43
CA MET A 157 4.34 -11.60 -2.74
C MET A 157 4.36 -11.28 -1.26
N GLU A 158 3.20 -11.26 -0.62
CA GLU A 158 3.04 -10.95 0.79
C GLU A 158 2.04 -11.88 1.47
N LEU A 159 2.39 -12.27 2.68
CA LEU A 159 1.49 -12.85 3.67
C LEU A 159 1.30 -11.85 4.81
N ALA A 160 0.06 -11.65 5.25
CA ALA A 160 -0.24 -10.80 6.40
C ALA A 160 -1.28 -11.47 7.31
N ALA A 161 -1.04 -11.41 8.62
CA ALA A 161 -1.90 -12.01 9.64
C ALA A 161 -2.37 -10.91 10.62
N PRO A 162 -3.66 -10.55 10.61
CA PRO A 162 -4.24 -9.61 11.57
C PRO A 162 -4.55 -10.32 12.90
N PHE A 163 -4.38 -9.60 14.01
CA PHE A 163 -4.82 -10.03 15.35
C PHE A 163 -5.01 -8.83 16.25
N SER A 164 -5.79 -8.99 17.33
CA SER A 164 -5.99 -7.93 18.33
C SER A 164 -5.31 -8.32 19.64
N TRP A 165 -4.53 -7.39 20.20
CA TRP A 165 -3.84 -7.59 21.47
C TRP A 165 -3.64 -6.28 22.21
N VAL A 166 -3.92 -6.29 23.53
CA VAL A 166 -3.76 -5.14 24.46
C VAL A 166 -4.47 -3.87 23.97
N GLY A 167 -5.68 -4.04 23.37
CA GLY A 167 -6.51 -2.91 22.92
C GLY A 167 -5.95 -2.19 21.69
N CYS A 168 -5.08 -2.84 20.95
CA CYS A 168 -4.61 -2.41 19.63
C CYS A 168 -4.92 -3.51 18.60
N ASP A 169 -5.08 -3.10 17.36
CA ASP A 169 -5.11 -3.99 16.22
C ASP A 169 -3.70 -4.13 15.66
N TRP A 170 -3.30 -5.36 15.44
CA TRP A 170 -1.95 -5.72 15.00
C TRP A 170 -2.00 -6.42 13.65
N THR A 171 -0.97 -6.21 12.85
CA THR A 171 -0.72 -6.99 11.64
C THR A 171 0.74 -7.41 11.60
N ALA A 172 0.97 -8.73 11.55
CA ALA A 172 2.28 -9.29 11.26
C ALA A 172 2.34 -9.61 9.76
N SER A 173 3.38 -9.16 9.06
CA SER A 173 3.53 -9.40 7.63
C SER A 173 4.92 -9.87 7.26
N VAL A 174 4.97 -10.66 6.19
CA VAL A 174 6.20 -11.08 5.53
C VAL A 174 6.02 -10.98 4.02
N GLY A 175 6.99 -10.34 3.36
CA GLY A 175 6.98 -10.16 1.92
C GLY A 175 8.30 -10.54 1.29
N ALA A 176 8.22 -11.04 0.06
CA ALA A 176 9.36 -11.54 -0.67
C ALA A 176 9.25 -11.25 -2.17
N VAL A 177 10.38 -11.18 -2.83
CA VAL A 177 10.48 -11.20 -4.29
C VAL A 177 10.83 -12.63 -4.73
N PRO A 178 10.11 -13.20 -5.73
CA PRO A 178 10.30 -14.59 -6.15
C PRO A 178 11.55 -14.81 -7.01
N TYR A 179 12.07 -13.74 -7.63
CA TYR A 179 13.24 -13.77 -8.51
C TYR A 179 13.92 -12.40 -8.56
N ALA A 180 15.03 -12.30 -9.28
CA ALA A 180 15.81 -11.07 -9.40
C ALA A 180 14.96 -9.90 -9.92
N THR A 181 15.10 -8.76 -9.28
CA THR A 181 14.43 -7.51 -9.64
C THR A 181 15.27 -6.30 -9.26
N SER A 182 15.25 -5.28 -10.09
CA SER A 182 15.78 -3.96 -9.75
C SER A 182 14.72 -3.05 -9.15
N PHE A 183 13.44 -3.37 -9.30
CA PHE A 183 12.32 -2.56 -8.84
C PHE A 183 12.05 -2.75 -7.34
N TYR A 184 12.08 -3.99 -6.84
CA TYR A 184 11.87 -4.30 -5.43
C TYR A 184 13.20 -4.62 -4.73
N SER A 185 13.72 -3.68 -3.94
CA SER A 185 14.91 -3.85 -3.08
C SER A 185 16.18 -4.36 -3.79
N HIS A 186 16.28 -4.21 -5.10
CA HIS A 186 17.42 -4.65 -5.92
C HIS A 186 17.85 -6.11 -5.64
N ALA A 187 16.89 -7.01 -5.49
CA ALA A 187 17.16 -8.41 -5.22
C ALA A 187 17.76 -9.14 -6.42
N THR A 188 18.77 -9.98 -6.21
CA THR A 188 19.45 -10.76 -7.26
C THR A 188 18.87 -12.16 -7.48
N GLY A 189 17.82 -12.52 -6.74
CA GLY A 189 17.11 -13.80 -6.79
C GLY A 189 15.95 -13.78 -5.83
N PHE A 190 15.47 -14.96 -5.42
CA PHE A 190 14.50 -15.03 -4.32
C PHE A 190 15.06 -14.37 -3.06
N ALA A 191 14.29 -13.45 -2.49
CA ALA A 191 14.69 -12.76 -1.27
C ALA A 191 13.47 -12.35 -0.43
N VAL A 192 13.56 -12.53 0.89
CA VAL A 192 12.64 -11.92 1.83
C VAL A 192 13.09 -10.46 2.00
N THR A 193 12.24 -9.54 1.57
CA THR A 193 12.55 -8.09 1.55
C THR A 193 11.77 -7.32 2.59
N HIS A 194 10.76 -7.93 3.21
CA HIS A 194 9.90 -7.29 4.17
C HIS A 194 9.49 -8.26 5.27
N VAL A 195 9.73 -7.88 6.51
CA VAL A 195 9.14 -8.51 7.71
C VAL A 195 8.71 -7.36 8.61
N ALA A 196 7.44 -7.31 8.99
CA ALA A 196 6.95 -6.21 9.78
C ALA A 196 5.93 -6.64 10.84
N LEU A 197 5.85 -5.79 11.88
CA LEU A 197 4.80 -5.81 12.87
C LEU A 197 4.25 -4.38 12.99
N LYS A 198 3.00 -4.19 12.61
CA LYS A 198 2.26 -2.92 12.70
C LYS A 198 1.24 -3.01 13.82
N ALA A 199 1.15 -1.98 14.62
CA ALA A 199 0.09 -1.76 15.59
C ALA A 199 -0.71 -0.52 15.21
N SER A 200 -2.03 -0.56 15.37
CA SER A 200 -2.91 0.60 15.20
C SER A 200 -3.93 0.69 16.32
N ARG A 201 -4.37 1.92 16.57
CA ARG A 201 -5.40 2.20 17.55
C ARG A 201 -6.06 3.55 17.26
N ASP A 202 -7.40 3.57 17.38
CA ASP A 202 -8.16 4.81 17.32
C ASP A 202 -8.05 5.57 18.63
N ILE A 203 -7.62 6.83 18.52
CA ILE A 203 -7.62 7.77 19.63
C ILE A 203 -8.85 8.65 19.52
N ARG A 204 -9.82 8.42 20.39
CA ARG A 204 -11.05 9.20 20.45
C ARG A 204 -10.76 10.60 20.97
N ILE A 205 -11.01 11.61 20.15
CA ILE A 205 -10.84 13.03 20.47
C ILE A 205 -12.16 13.61 20.98
N THR A 206 -13.26 13.27 20.30
CA THR A 206 -14.62 13.64 20.71
C THR A 206 -15.56 12.44 20.55
N ASP A 207 -16.85 12.58 20.90
CA ASP A 207 -17.84 11.52 20.70
C ASP A 207 -18.08 11.17 19.21
N LYS A 208 -17.66 12.04 18.30
CA LYS A 208 -17.88 11.90 16.86
C LYS A 208 -16.60 11.95 16.04
N PHE A 209 -15.42 12.04 16.66
CA PHE A 209 -14.16 12.17 15.95
C PHE A 209 -13.05 11.39 16.65
N SER A 210 -12.45 10.49 15.94
CA SER A 210 -11.27 9.71 16.32
C SER A 210 -10.15 9.92 15.31
N ILE A 211 -8.93 9.80 15.77
CA ILE A 211 -7.73 9.82 14.95
C ILE A 211 -7.07 8.44 15.05
N PRO A 212 -7.04 7.64 13.97
CA PRO A 212 -6.25 6.43 13.91
C PRO A 212 -4.76 6.74 14.02
N LEU A 213 -4.11 6.20 15.05
CA LEU A 213 -2.65 6.20 15.19
C LEU A 213 -2.10 4.84 14.83
N PHE A 214 -0.92 4.81 14.24
CA PHE A 214 -0.21 3.56 14.00
C PHE A 214 1.30 3.70 14.22
N ALA A 215 1.92 2.56 14.52
CA ALA A 215 3.37 2.42 14.55
C ALA A 215 3.76 1.06 13.95
N GLN A 216 4.89 1.01 13.29
CA GLN A 216 5.40 -0.20 12.65
C GLN A 216 6.90 -0.34 12.88
N ILE A 217 7.31 -1.54 13.22
CA ILE A 217 8.70 -1.98 13.09
C ILE A 217 8.82 -2.89 11.90
N SER A 218 9.87 -2.70 11.10
CA SER A 218 10.09 -3.48 9.89
C SER A 218 11.56 -3.82 9.74
N ALA A 219 11.82 -4.91 9.04
CA ALA A 219 13.16 -5.28 8.61
C ALA A 219 13.12 -5.72 7.15
N ASN A 220 14.19 -5.42 6.43
CA ASN A 220 14.48 -6.00 5.14
C ASN A 220 15.68 -6.95 5.30
N PRO A 221 15.45 -8.28 5.44
CA PRO A 221 16.52 -9.25 5.64
C PRO A 221 17.52 -9.28 4.46
N SER A 222 17.06 -9.02 3.25
CA SER A 222 17.91 -9.02 2.05
C SER A 222 18.94 -7.89 2.06
N SER A 223 18.57 -6.71 2.55
CA SER A 223 19.48 -5.55 2.66
C SER A 223 20.13 -5.40 4.03
N GLY A 224 19.67 -6.16 5.04
CA GLY A 224 20.12 -6.06 6.43
C GLY A 224 19.68 -4.78 7.13
N LYS A 225 18.65 -4.08 6.62
CA LYS A 225 18.14 -2.84 7.18
C LYS A 225 16.92 -3.08 8.07
N ALA A 226 16.75 -2.24 9.08
CA ALA A 226 15.57 -2.18 9.93
C ALA A 226 15.03 -0.75 9.97
N TYR A 227 13.71 -0.64 10.16
CA TYR A 227 12.97 0.62 10.07
C TYR A 227 11.99 0.72 11.22
N PHE A 228 11.74 1.94 11.66
CA PHE A 228 10.65 2.27 12.56
C PHE A 228 9.88 3.43 11.96
N LEU A 229 8.58 3.27 11.79
CA LEU A 229 7.72 4.33 11.33
C LEU A 229 6.50 4.45 12.23
N ALA A 230 5.97 5.66 12.33
CA ALA A 230 4.72 5.96 13.03
C ALA A 230 3.97 7.02 12.25
N GLY A 231 2.67 7.06 12.43
CA GLY A 231 1.84 8.03 11.75
C GLY A 231 0.43 8.09 12.32
N PHE A 232 -0.35 8.97 11.71
CA PHE A 232 -1.78 9.08 11.99
C PHE A 232 -2.54 9.42 10.70
N THR A 233 -3.82 9.07 10.70
CA THR A 233 -4.71 9.32 9.57
C THR A 233 -5.71 10.42 9.94
N LEU A 234 -5.87 11.41 9.07
CA LEU A 234 -7.02 12.30 9.08
C LEU A 234 -8.02 11.82 8.04
N GLN A 235 -9.24 11.57 8.45
CA GLN A 235 -10.31 11.11 7.58
C GLN A 235 -11.50 12.06 7.68
N ALA A 236 -12.10 12.38 6.53
CA ALA A 236 -13.17 13.38 6.47
C ALA A 236 -14.55 12.82 6.83
N PHE A 237 -14.78 11.49 6.67
CA PHE A 237 -16.05 10.81 6.97
C PHE A 237 -15.78 9.38 7.39
#